data_69623025ba04ef9110f144de80ab5c95
#
_entry.id   69623025ba04ef9110f144de80ab5c95
#
_cell.length_a   1.000
_cell.length_b   1.000
_cell.length_c   1.000
_cell.angle_alpha   90.00
_cell.angle_beta   90.00
_cell.angle_gamma   90.00
#
_symmetry.space_group_name_H-M   'P 1'
#
loop_
_entity.id
_entity.type
_entity.pdbx_description
1 polymer ?
#
loop_
_entity_poly.entity_id
_entity_poly.type
_entity_poly.pdbx_seq_one_letter_code
_entity_poly.pdbx_strand_id
1 'polypeptide(L)'
;MVKAKIKRQYLIPILSKALDVIELLENSQSYLALEDIYQRTNISKTSIYRILKTLVHRGYVAQNQSGEYRLVSRPKRLCFGFAGQSAEMPFSVAVGASIEQAAAAAGIELIVLDNRYDPETAIQNAREFVNKRVDLVLEFQVEEHVAPHVANVFKRAEIPLVAIDVPHPNATYFGVDNFEAGYEAGTLLAQHACAKWRCKADWVIGIGFAEAGSFVQSRIAGAFEGIRERLPGIPADRFLRLEGRGMRHHSALAMAEFLRSRRKGLHTLVAAATDSSALGVLDAARSAGREQDVAIVGQDCIPEVLDEIRKGSAIIGSISHEAESYGPRLIQLGIAIMRGQTVPPYNYVKHRVVTAATLQSSAGEAEVAEEPA
;
A
#
# COMPACT_ATOMS: atom_id res chain seq x y z
N MET A 1 -22.13 27.03 -24.01
CA MET A 1 -20.98 27.74 -23.41
C MET A 1 -20.70 28.99 -24.23
N VAL A 2 -20.86 30.20 -23.64
CA VAL A 2 -20.68 31.49 -24.33
C VAL A 2 -19.17 31.74 -24.47
N LYS A 3 -18.65 31.69 -25.71
CA LYS A 3 -17.28 32.15 -25.99
C LYS A 3 -17.22 33.66 -25.75
N ALA A 4 -16.58 34.09 -24.67
CA ALA A 4 -16.32 35.49 -24.42
C ALA A 4 -15.55 36.10 -25.60
N LYS A 5 -16.03 37.20 -26.16
CA LYS A 5 -15.35 37.98 -27.23
C LYS A 5 -14.13 38.67 -26.61
N ILE A 6 -12.99 37.96 -26.58
CA ILE A 6 -11.69 38.56 -26.20
C ILE A 6 -11.29 39.51 -27.33
N LYS A 7 -11.00 40.79 -27.00
CA LYS A 7 -10.53 41.77 -27.98
C LYS A 7 -9.25 41.26 -28.66
N ARG A 8 -9.17 41.19 -29.97
CA ARG A 8 -8.00 40.74 -30.78
C ARG A 8 -6.67 41.38 -30.41
N GLN A 9 -6.67 42.52 -29.73
CA GLN A 9 -5.50 43.27 -29.28
C GLN A 9 -4.62 42.54 -28.26
N TYR A 10 -5.13 41.51 -27.55
CA TYR A 10 -4.41 40.78 -26.51
C TYR A 10 -3.93 39.38 -26.92
N LEU A 11 -4.22 38.98 -28.17
CA LEU A 11 -3.79 37.69 -28.69
C LEU A 11 -2.44 37.84 -29.41
N ILE A 12 -1.53 36.88 -29.14
CA ILE A 12 -0.26 36.76 -29.84
C ILE A 12 -0.54 35.95 -31.13
N PRO A 13 -0.46 36.61 -32.33
CA PRO A 13 -0.96 35.98 -33.56
C PRO A 13 -0.25 34.69 -33.95
N ILE A 14 1.06 34.60 -33.70
CA ILE A 14 1.82 33.38 -34.04
C ILE A 14 1.50 32.23 -33.07
N LEU A 15 1.22 32.52 -31.79
CA LEU A 15 0.79 31.51 -30.82
C LEU A 15 -0.59 30.98 -31.16
N SER A 16 -1.53 31.85 -31.54
CA SER A 16 -2.86 31.44 -32.02
C SER A 16 -2.76 30.49 -33.21
N LYS A 17 -1.95 30.83 -34.21
CA LYS A 17 -1.67 29.97 -35.36
C LYS A 17 -1.05 28.63 -34.99
N ALA A 18 -0.17 28.61 -34.00
CA ALA A 18 0.44 27.37 -33.54
C ALA A 18 -0.59 26.46 -32.84
N LEU A 19 -1.50 27.05 -32.07
CA LEU A 19 -2.61 26.30 -31.44
C LEU A 19 -3.58 25.75 -32.51
N ASP A 20 -3.92 26.52 -33.56
CA ASP A 20 -4.76 26.05 -34.69
C ASP A 20 -4.12 24.81 -35.35
N VAL A 21 -2.79 24.83 -35.57
CA VAL A 21 -2.05 23.67 -36.12
C VAL A 21 -2.08 22.48 -35.19
N ILE A 22 -1.91 22.68 -33.87
CA ILE A 22 -1.97 21.60 -32.88
C ILE A 22 -3.37 21.00 -32.84
N GLU A 23 -4.43 21.79 -32.76
CA GLU A 23 -5.82 21.34 -32.76
C GLU A 23 -6.16 20.53 -33.99
N LEU A 24 -5.66 20.95 -35.18
CA LEU A 24 -5.84 20.21 -36.42
C LEU A 24 -5.16 18.83 -36.39
N LEU A 25 -3.91 18.77 -35.88
CA LEU A 25 -3.16 17.52 -35.77
C LEU A 25 -3.77 16.58 -34.71
N GLU A 26 -4.32 17.13 -33.63
CA GLU A 26 -4.99 16.38 -32.56
C GLU A 26 -6.25 15.68 -33.07
N ASN A 27 -7.02 16.36 -33.90
CA ASN A 27 -8.25 15.83 -34.52
C ASN A 27 -7.97 14.89 -35.70
N SER A 28 -6.70 14.67 -36.08
CA SER A 28 -6.32 13.77 -37.18
C SER A 28 -5.77 12.45 -36.63
N GLN A 29 -6.36 11.34 -37.08
CA GLN A 29 -5.88 9.99 -36.73
C GLN A 29 -4.65 9.55 -37.54
N SER A 30 -4.28 10.30 -38.59
CA SER A 30 -3.17 9.98 -39.50
C SER A 30 -2.13 11.08 -39.56
N TYR A 31 -0.95 10.77 -40.13
CA TYR A 31 0.02 11.80 -40.50
C TYR A 31 -0.56 12.73 -41.56
N LEU A 32 -0.31 14.03 -41.45
CA LEU A 32 -0.70 15.04 -42.40
C LEU A 32 0.52 15.66 -43.10
N ALA A 33 0.44 15.80 -44.41
CA ALA A 33 1.42 16.57 -45.15
C ALA A 33 1.27 18.06 -44.87
N LEU A 34 2.33 18.85 -45.09
CA LEU A 34 2.29 20.32 -44.94
C LEU A 34 1.20 20.93 -45.78
N GLU A 35 0.95 20.40 -47.00
CA GLU A 35 -0.08 20.84 -47.91
C GLU A 35 -1.49 20.65 -47.34
N ASP A 36 -1.75 19.51 -46.70
CA ASP A 36 -3.06 19.23 -46.06
C ASP A 36 -3.33 20.19 -44.90
N ILE A 37 -2.28 20.51 -44.12
CA ILE A 37 -2.37 21.46 -43.01
C ILE A 37 -2.64 22.88 -43.56
N TYR A 38 -1.98 23.25 -44.66
CA TYR A 38 -2.20 24.54 -45.33
C TYR A 38 -3.63 24.70 -45.84
N GLN A 39 -4.18 23.65 -46.47
CA GLN A 39 -5.54 23.70 -47.02
C GLN A 39 -6.64 23.74 -45.95
N ARG A 40 -6.35 23.17 -44.75
CA ARG A 40 -7.31 23.12 -43.64
C ARG A 40 -7.17 24.29 -42.66
N THR A 41 -6.14 25.12 -42.82
CA THR A 41 -5.88 26.29 -41.96
C THR A 41 -5.76 27.54 -42.83
N ASN A 42 -6.08 28.69 -42.30
CA ASN A 42 -5.89 30.01 -43.03
C ASN A 42 -4.48 30.57 -42.73
N ILE A 43 -3.44 29.72 -42.71
CA ILE A 43 -2.08 30.04 -42.28
C ILE A 43 -1.14 29.85 -43.49
N SER A 44 -0.23 30.82 -43.75
CA SER A 44 0.71 30.70 -44.87
C SER A 44 1.65 29.50 -44.68
N LYS A 45 2.02 28.82 -45.78
CA LYS A 45 2.94 27.65 -45.76
C LYS A 45 4.23 27.91 -45.00
N THR A 46 4.81 29.11 -45.15
CA THR A 46 6.01 29.51 -44.44
C THR A 46 5.80 29.54 -42.93
N SER A 47 4.66 30.03 -42.44
CA SER A 47 4.34 30.06 -41.03
C SER A 47 4.08 28.64 -40.49
N ILE A 48 3.33 27.81 -41.23
CA ILE A 48 3.09 26.40 -40.87
C ILE A 48 4.44 25.66 -40.74
N TYR A 49 5.32 25.81 -41.75
CA TYR A 49 6.62 25.15 -41.72
C TYR A 49 7.44 25.52 -40.48
N ARG A 50 7.51 26.84 -40.15
CA ARG A 50 8.24 27.32 -38.97
C ARG A 50 7.62 26.81 -37.66
N ILE A 51 6.29 26.78 -37.56
CA ILE A 51 5.55 26.23 -36.44
C ILE A 51 5.85 24.74 -36.31
N LEU A 52 5.71 23.94 -37.36
CA LEU A 52 5.96 22.50 -37.37
C LEU A 52 7.42 22.18 -36.99
N LYS A 53 8.39 22.91 -37.57
CA LYS A 53 9.82 22.72 -37.18
C LYS A 53 10.08 23.02 -35.71
N THR A 54 9.44 24.06 -35.18
CA THR A 54 9.53 24.37 -33.73
C THR A 54 8.89 23.28 -32.91
N LEU A 55 7.72 22.79 -33.28
CA LEU A 55 7.01 21.73 -32.56
C LEU A 55 7.76 20.39 -32.63
N VAL A 56 8.40 20.07 -33.77
CA VAL A 56 9.24 18.88 -33.92
C VAL A 56 10.49 19.01 -33.03
N HIS A 57 11.19 20.14 -33.09
CA HIS A 57 12.34 20.40 -32.23
C HIS A 57 12.01 20.31 -30.73
N ARG A 58 10.82 20.73 -30.36
CA ARG A 58 10.32 20.68 -28.97
C ARG A 58 9.68 19.35 -28.60
N GLY A 59 9.60 18.38 -29.53
CA GLY A 59 9.03 17.05 -29.30
C GLY A 59 7.50 16.99 -29.19
N TYR A 60 6.79 18.02 -29.66
CA TYR A 60 5.31 18.01 -29.69
C TYR A 60 4.75 17.35 -30.95
N VAL A 61 5.52 17.32 -32.03
CA VAL A 61 5.12 16.76 -33.32
C VAL A 61 6.23 15.83 -33.80
N ALA A 62 5.86 14.65 -34.33
CA ALA A 62 6.77 13.76 -35.03
C ALA A 62 6.70 14.01 -36.52
N GLN A 63 7.82 13.91 -37.23
CA GLN A 63 7.90 13.92 -38.70
C GLN A 63 8.34 12.53 -39.17
N ASN A 64 7.59 11.90 -40.08
CA ASN A 64 7.98 10.61 -40.66
C ASN A 64 8.97 10.79 -41.83
N GLN A 65 9.40 9.69 -42.43
CA GLN A 65 10.35 9.70 -43.55
C GLN A 65 9.77 10.34 -44.81
N SER A 66 8.44 10.35 -44.96
CA SER A 66 7.73 11.00 -46.08
C SER A 66 7.55 12.51 -45.86
N GLY A 67 8.05 13.07 -44.74
CA GLY A 67 7.94 14.49 -44.43
C GLY A 67 6.59 14.92 -43.85
N GLU A 68 5.71 13.98 -43.51
CA GLU A 68 4.37 14.23 -42.95
C GLU A 68 4.46 14.35 -41.42
N TYR A 69 3.50 15.02 -40.81
CA TYR A 69 3.50 15.42 -39.41
C TYR A 69 2.33 14.82 -38.65
N ARG A 70 2.59 14.38 -37.41
CA ARG A 70 1.57 13.92 -36.45
C ARG A 70 1.88 14.48 -35.11
N LEU A 71 0.85 14.83 -34.32
CA LEU A 71 1.01 15.21 -32.96
C LEU A 71 1.61 13.99 -32.17
N VAL A 72 2.71 14.25 -31.46
CA VAL A 72 3.20 13.27 -30.51
C VAL A 72 2.27 13.37 -29.31
N SER A 73 1.45 12.35 -29.12
CA SER A 73 0.75 12.20 -27.82
C SER A 73 1.82 12.17 -26.75
N ARG A 74 2.08 13.31 -26.12
CA ARG A 74 2.78 13.25 -24.84
C ARG A 74 1.89 12.41 -23.96
N PRO A 75 2.40 11.30 -23.40
CA PRO A 75 1.59 10.57 -22.44
C PRO A 75 1.15 11.58 -21.39
N LYS A 76 -0.16 11.74 -21.22
CA LYS A 76 -0.72 12.55 -20.12
C LYS A 76 0.03 12.11 -18.87
N ARG A 77 0.68 13.04 -18.18
CA ARG A 77 1.34 12.72 -16.92
C ARG A 77 0.26 12.17 -16.01
N LEU A 78 0.38 10.89 -15.65
CA LEU A 78 -0.60 10.26 -14.78
C LEU A 78 -0.56 10.95 -13.43
N CYS A 79 -1.73 11.20 -12.88
CA CYS A 79 -1.92 11.73 -11.55
C CYS A 79 -2.62 10.67 -10.70
N PHE A 80 -1.92 10.11 -9.71
CA PHE A 80 -2.49 9.14 -8.78
C PHE A 80 -2.84 9.80 -7.46
N GLY A 81 -3.93 9.37 -6.84
CA GLY A 81 -4.25 9.66 -5.45
C GLY A 81 -3.70 8.55 -4.54
N PHE A 82 -3.12 8.90 -3.42
CA PHE A 82 -2.80 7.96 -2.34
C PHE A 82 -3.44 8.46 -1.05
N ALA A 83 -4.36 7.68 -0.49
CA ALA A 83 -4.90 7.89 0.85
C ALA A 83 -4.20 6.93 1.80
N GLY A 84 -3.34 7.47 2.67
CA GLY A 84 -2.65 6.70 3.71
C GLY A 84 -3.57 6.40 4.89
N GLN A 85 -3.34 5.30 5.57
CA GLN A 85 -4.11 4.86 6.73
C GLN A 85 -4.07 5.90 7.86
N SER A 86 -2.87 6.31 8.24
CA SER A 86 -2.57 7.37 9.21
C SER A 86 -1.08 7.71 9.18
N ALA A 87 -0.76 8.99 9.32
CA ALA A 87 0.62 9.47 9.49
C ALA A 87 1.22 9.09 10.86
N GLU A 88 0.43 8.57 11.79
CA GLU A 88 0.88 8.14 13.12
C GLU A 88 1.20 6.64 13.19
N MET A 89 0.82 5.86 12.16
CA MET A 89 1.03 4.41 12.13
C MET A 89 2.33 4.06 11.40
N PRO A 90 3.33 3.44 12.08
CA PRO A 90 4.66 3.21 11.50
C PRO A 90 4.64 2.45 10.17
N PHE A 91 3.81 1.39 10.05
CA PHE A 91 3.68 0.64 8.81
C PHE A 91 3.08 1.49 7.68
N SER A 92 2.03 2.28 7.96
CA SER A 92 1.42 3.18 6.99
C SER A 92 2.41 4.25 6.49
N VAL A 93 3.23 4.80 7.38
CA VAL A 93 4.29 5.76 7.04
C VAL A 93 5.33 5.14 6.11
N ALA A 94 5.79 3.91 6.42
CA ALA A 94 6.76 3.20 5.58
C ALA A 94 6.20 2.89 4.18
N VAL A 95 4.96 2.41 4.08
CA VAL A 95 4.26 2.18 2.81
C VAL A 95 4.10 3.49 2.03
N GLY A 96 3.68 4.58 2.68
CA GLY A 96 3.53 5.89 2.06
C GLY A 96 4.84 6.40 1.46
N ALA A 97 5.93 6.36 2.23
CA ALA A 97 7.27 6.77 1.75
C ALA A 97 7.71 5.94 0.53
N SER A 98 7.47 4.63 0.54
CA SER A 98 7.76 3.74 -0.59
C SER A 98 6.96 4.12 -1.84
N ILE A 99 5.66 4.44 -1.69
CA ILE A 99 4.79 4.87 -2.81
C ILE A 99 5.26 6.22 -3.37
N GLU A 100 5.56 7.19 -2.52
CA GLU A 100 6.05 8.52 -2.94
C GLU A 100 7.35 8.41 -3.74
N GLN A 101 8.31 7.62 -3.25
CA GLN A 101 9.57 7.38 -3.95
C GLN A 101 9.36 6.71 -5.31
N ALA A 102 8.51 5.69 -5.37
CA ALA A 102 8.23 4.96 -6.60
C ALA A 102 7.48 5.82 -7.63
N ALA A 103 6.51 6.65 -7.18
CA ALA A 103 5.79 7.57 -8.04
C ALA A 103 6.72 8.63 -8.64
N ALA A 104 7.62 9.21 -7.83
CA ALA A 104 8.63 10.15 -8.29
C ALA A 104 9.56 9.53 -9.34
N ALA A 105 10.06 8.30 -9.09
CA ALA A 105 10.90 7.57 -10.04
C ALA A 105 10.20 7.25 -11.36
N ALA A 106 8.87 6.98 -11.32
CA ALA A 106 8.05 6.72 -12.51
C ALA A 106 7.55 7.99 -13.21
N GLY A 107 7.83 9.19 -12.68
CA GLY A 107 7.35 10.46 -13.23
C GLY A 107 5.82 10.65 -13.09
N ILE A 108 5.20 9.97 -12.14
CA ILE A 108 3.78 10.09 -11.81
C ILE A 108 3.61 11.24 -10.82
N GLU A 109 2.60 12.07 -11.04
CA GLU A 109 2.15 13.04 -10.06
C GLU A 109 1.36 12.30 -8.96
N LEU A 110 1.74 12.49 -7.70
CA LEU A 110 1.07 11.84 -6.58
C LEU A 110 0.45 12.89 -5.66
N ILE A 111 -0.86 12.74 -5.43
CA ILE A 111 -1.58 13.53 -4.43
C ILE A 111 -1.78 12.64 -3.20
N VAL A 112 -1.18 13.04 -2.08
CA VAL A 112 -1.24 12.28 -0.82
C VAL A 112 -2.24 12.92 0.12
N LEU A 113 -3.14 12.11 0.69
CA LEU A 113 -4.06 12.48 1.76
C LEU A 113 -3.95 11.47 2.91
N ASP A 114 -4.23 11.94 4.13
CA ASP A 114 -4.21 11.12 5.33
C ASP A 114 -5.64 10.81 5.78
N ASN A 115 -6.00 9.54 5.92
CA ASN A 115 -7.29 9.09 6.42
C ASN A 115 -7.43 9.23 7.94
N ARG A 116 -6.32 9.53 8.65
CA ARG A 116 -6.28 9.79 10.09
C ARG A 116 -6.91 8.70 10.95
N TYR A 117 -6.94 7.47 10.42
CA TYR A 117 -7.61 6.36 11.09
C TYR A 117 -9.10 6.65 11.37
N ASP A 118 -9.75 7.46 10.51
CA ASP A 118 -11.11 7.93 10.68
C ASP A 118 -11.97 7.68 9.45
N PRO A 119 -13.10 6.95 9.60
CA PRO A 119 -14.00 6.58 8.52
C PRO A 119 -14.54 7.75 7.70
N GLU A 120 -14.92 8.83 8.36
CA GLU A 120 -15.50 10.00 7.69
C GLU A 120 -14.44 10.74 6.89
N THR A 121 -13.23 10.84 7.42
CA THR A 121 -12.09 11.43 6.72
C THR A 121 -11.75 10.63 5.47
N ALA A 122 -11.77 9.29 5.51
CA ALA A 122 -11.55 8.45 4.34
C ALA A 122 -12.58 8.72 3.22
N ILE A 123 -13.86 8.85 3.57
CA ILE A 123 -14.92 9.19 2.60
C ILE A 123 -14.74 10.61 2.04
N GLN A 124 -14.32 11.58 2.87
CA GLN A 124 -14.05 12.95 2.43
C GLN A 124 -12.85 12.99 1.48
N ASN A 125 -11.76 12.29 1.80
CA ASN A 125 -10.58 12.15 0.96
C ASN A 125 -10.91 11.53 -0.40
N ALA A 126 -11.77 10.51 -0.42
CA ALA A 126 -12.24 9.92 -1.67
C ALA A 126 -12.95 10.95 -2.57
N ARG A 127 -13.80 11.81 -2.01
CA ARG A 127 -14.46 12.91 -2.74
C ARG A 127 -13.45 13.96 -3.23
N GLU A 128 -12.45 14.25 -2.41
CA GLU A 128 -11.40 15.21 -2.76
C GLU A 128 -10.56 14.71 -3.96
N PHE A 129 -10.23 13.43 -4.02
CA PHE A 129 -9.56 12.85 -5.20
C PHE A 129 -10.39 12.97 -6.47
N VAL A 130 -11.72 12.78 -6.38
CA VAL A 130 -12.63 13.00 -7.52
C VAL A 130 -12.58 14.47 -7.96
N ASN A 131 -12.62 15.42 -7.02
CA ASN A 131 -12.54 16.86 -7.31
C ASN A 131 -11.19 17.21 -7.97
N LYS A 132 -10.12 16.60 -7.53
CA LYS A 132 -8.76 16.78 -8.10
C LYS A 132 -8.55 16.05 -9.42
N ARG A 133 -9.50 15.21 -9.85
CA ARG A 133 -9.49 14.48 -11.14
C ARG A 133 -8.26 13.59 -11.27
N VAL A 134 -7.92 12.86 -10.22
CA VAL A 134 -6.86 11.85 -10.29
C VAL A 134 -7.23 10.74 -11.26
N ASP A 135 -6.24 10.11 -11.87
CA ASP A 135 -6.47 9.06 -12.87
C ASP A 135 -6.68 7.67 -12.23
N LEU A 136 -6.15 7.46 -11.03
CA LEU A 136 -6.26 6.21 -10.25
C LEU A 136 -6.07 6.52 -8.77
N VAL A 137 -6.67 5.74 -7.89
CA VAL A 137 -6.47 5.86 -6.44
C VAL A 137 -5.89 4.59 -5.85
N LEU A 138 -4.91 4.79 -4.97
CA LEU A 138 -4.35 3.82 -4.04
C LEU A 138 -4.95 4.12 -2.67
N GLU A 139 -5.82 3.25 -2.18
CA GLU A 139 -6.59 3.49 -0.94
C GLU A 139 -6.12 2.56 0.17
N PHE A 140 -5.63 3.14 1.25
CA PHE A 140 -5.19 2.42 2.43
C PHE A 140 -5.98 2.88 3.65
N GLN A 141 -7.21 2.43 3.77
CA GLN A 141 -8.03 2.60 4.96
C GLN A 141 -8.19 1.26 5.69
N VAL A 142 -8.56 1.26 6.97
CA VAL A 142 -8.49 0.07 7.82
C VAL A 142 -9.82 -0.54 8.21
N GLU A 143 -10.93 0.18 8.03
CA GLU A 143 -12.22 -0.29 8.49
C GLU A 143 -13.04 -0.91 7.36
N GLU A 144 -13.29 -2.22 7.43
CA GLU A 144 -14.02 -2.96 6.38
C GLU A 144 -15.37 -2.34 6.05
N HIS A 145 -16.09 -1.83 7.05
CA HIS A 145 -17.42 -1.26 6.84
C HIS A 145 -17.42 0.06 6.03
N VAL A 146 -16.30 0.77 5.96
CA VAL A 146 -16.13 2.00 5.18
C VAL A 146 -15.82 1.70 3.71
N ALA A 147 -15.20 0.55 3.43
CA ALA A 147 -14.76 0.16 2.10
C ALA A 147 -15.85 0.27 1.01
N PRO A 148 -17.12 -0.14 1.23
CA PRO A 148 -18.19 0.04 0.24
C PRO A 148 -18.51 1.50 -0.06
N HIS A 149 -18.41 2.39 0.94
CA HIS A 149 -18.70 3.80 0.77
C HIS A 149 -17.62 4.48 -0.08
N VAL A 150 -16.35 4.28 0.23
CA VAL A 150 -15.21 4.77 -0.52
C VAL A 150 -15.22 4.24 -1.96
N ALA A 151 -15.38 2.93 -2.13
CA ALA A 151 -15.44 2.30 -3.44
C ALA A 151 -16.58 2.85 -4.34
N ASN A 152 -17.74 3.16 -3.74
CA ASN A 152 -18.86 3.73 -4.48
C ASN A 152 -18.60 5.15 -4.97
N VAL A 153 -17.82 5.96 -4.25
CA VAL A 153 -17.38 7.30 -4.70
C VAL A 153 -16.58 7.18 -5.99
N PHE A 154 -15.56 6.31 -6.02
CA PHE A 154 -14.70 6.12 -7.19
C PHE A 154 -15.41 5.43 -8.35
N LYS A 155 -16.27 4.43 -8.06
CA LYS A 155 -17.10 3.77 -9.07
C LYS A 155 -17.97 4.77 -9.85
N ARG A 156 -18.63 5.70 -9.14
CA ARG A 156 -19.48 6.74 -9.78
C ARG A 156 -18.68 7.74 -10.60
N ALA A 157 -17.43 7.95 -10.27
CA ALA A 157 -16.51 8.83 -10.97
C ALA A 157 -15.71 8.12 -12.07
N GLU A 158 -15.92 6.79 -12.22
CA GLU A 158 -15.18 5.93 -13.15
C GLU A 158 -13.65 5.98 -12.94
N ILE A 159 -13.21 6.20 -11.70
CA ILE A 159 -11.80 6.20 -11.31
C ILE A 159 -11.43 4.80 -10.82
N PRO A 160 -10.41 4.14 -11.41
CA PRO A 160 -9.89 2.87 -10.94
C PRO A 160 -9.38 2.96 -9.51
N LEU A 161 -9.65 1.90 -8.72
CA LEU A 161 -9.29 1.81 -7.31
C LEU A 161 -8.39 0.59 -7.08
N VAL A 162 -7.25 0.80 -6.44
CA VAL A 162 -6.43 -0.26 -5.84
C VAL A 162 -6.59 -0.16 -4.33
N ALA A 163 -7.13 -1.20 -3.73
CA ALA A 163 -7.35 -1.29 -2.29
C ALA A 163 -6.15 -1.97 -1.63
N ILE A 164 -5.54 -1.29 -0.66
CA ILE A 164 -4.36 -1.76 0.07
C ILE A 164 -4.81 -2.42 1.38
N ASP A 165 -4.43 -3.67 1.59
CA ASP A 165 -4.60 -4.52 2.77
C ASP A 165 -6.05 -4.79 3.22
N VAL A 166 -7.00 -3.92 2.95
CA VAL A 166 -8.43 -4.14 3.20
C VAL A 166 -9.19 -4.15 1.86
N PRO A 167 -9.82 -5.27 1.48
CA PRO A 167 -10.53 -5.37 0.21
C PRO A 167 -11.70 -4.38 0.10
N HIS A 168 -11.82 -3.74 -1.06
CA HIS A 168 -12.94 -2.87 -1.40
C HIS A 168 -13.75 -3.45 -2.56
N PRO A 169 -15.08 -3.27 -2.58
CA PRO A 169 -15.89 -3.71 -3.71
C PRO A 169 -15.44 -3.09 -5.04
N ASN A 170 -15.32 -3.91 -6.09
CA ASN A 170 -14.88 -3.51 -7.43
C ASN A 170 -13.48 -2.90 -7.51
N ALA A 171 -12.65 -3.07 -6.51
CA ALA A 171 -11.24 -2.65 -6.51
C ALA A 171 -10.32 -3.82 -6.84
N THR A 172 -9.14 -3.51 -7.36
CA THR A 172 -8.03 -4.47 -7.38
C THR A 172 -7.40 -4.50 -5.99
N TYR A 173 -7.31 -5.67 -5.39
CA TYR A 173 -6.65 -5.83 -4.10
C TYR A 173 -5.13 -5.91 -4.25
N PHE A 174 -4.41 -5.25 -3.35
CA PHE A 174 -2.97 -5.37 -3.17
C PHE A 174 -2.66 -5.44 -1.67
N GLY A 175 -1.96 -6.48 -1.22
CA GLY A 175 -1.61 -6.58 0.19
C GLY A 175 -1.31 -8.00 0.64
N VAL A 176 -1.46 -8.25 1.93
CA VAL A 176 -1.05 -9.46 2.63
C VAL A 176 -2.01 -10.63 2.35
N ASP A 177 -1.48 -11.83 2.13
CA ASP A 177 -2.24 -13.06 2.39
C ASP A 177 -2.30 -13.27 3.91
N ASN A 178 -3.39 -12.78 4.50
CA ASN A 178 -3.53 -12.71 5.94
C ASN A 178 -3.58 -14.10 6.61
N PHE A 179 -4.16 -15.10 5.95
CA PHE A 179 -4.20 -16.44 6.51
C PHE A 179 -2.81 -17.06 6.54
N GLU A 180 -2.06 -16.98 5.43
CA GLU A 180 -0.72 -17.55 5.33
C GLU A 180 0.26 -16.85 6.28
N ALA A 181 0.24 -15.51 6.35
CA ALA A 181 1.05 -14.75 7.30
C ALA A 181 0.76 -15.14 8.76
N GLY A 182 -0.51 -15.35 9.06
CA GLY A 182 -0.92 -15.88 10.37
C GLY A 182 -0.42 -17.29 10.61
N TYR A 183 -0.55 -18.18 9.64
CA TYR A 183 -0.11 -19.57 9.75
C TYR A 183 1.41 -19.68 10.02
N GLU A 184 2.22 -18.86 9.36
CA GLU A 184 3.66 -18.75 9.64
C GLU A 184 3.93 -18.26 11.07
N ALA A 185 3.19 -17.26 11.56
CA ALA A 185 3.31 -16.79 12.94
C ALA A 185 2.96 -17.88 13.93
N GLY A 186 1.89 -18.62 13.71
CA GLY A 186 1.49 -19.77 14.54
C GLY A 186 2.52 -20.89 14.53
N THR A 187 3.10 -21.17 13.37
CA THR A 187 4.18 -22.12 13.19
C THR A 187 5.39 -21.77 14.05
N LEU A 188 5.83 -20.50 14.00
CA LEU A 188 6.96 -20.01 14.81
C LEU A 188 6.67 -20.13 16.32
N LEU A 189 5.46 -19.78 16.77
CA LEU A 189 5.02 -19.93 18.15
C LEU A 189 5.08 -21.38 18.62
N ALA A 190 4.58 -22.30 17.81
CA ALA A 190 4.60 -23.73 18.14
C ALA A 190 6.03 -24.29 18.19
N GLN A 191 6.90 -23.88 17.27
CA GLN A 191 8.33 -24.23 17.27
C GLN A 191 9.01 -23.75 18.57
N HIS A 192 8.73 -22.51 18.99
CA HIS A 192 9.23 -21.96 20.25
C HIS A 192 8.75 -22.79 21.45
N ALA A 193 7.46 -23.14 21.52
CA ALA A 193 6.92 -23.96 22.58
C ALA A 193 7.61 -25.34 22.65
N CYS A 194 7.90 -25.94 21.50
CA CYS A 194 8.64 -27.21 21.49
C CYS A 194 10.09 -27.06 21.96
N ALA A 195 10.75 -26.00 21.55
CA ALA A 195 12.14 -25.75 21.89
C ALA A 195 12.33 -25.37 23.39
N LYS A 196 11.40 -24.60 23.96
CA LYS A 196 11.55 -24.02 25.31
C LYS A 196 10.62 -24.61 26.36
N TRP A 197 9.41 -25.09 25.96
CA TRP A 197 8.35 -25.52 26.88
C TRP A 197 7.95 -26.99 26.69
N ARG A 198 8.81 -27.81 26.08
CA ARG A 198 8.62 -29.26 25.85
C ARG A 198 7.31 -29.55 25.08
N CYS A 199 7.04 -28.78 24.04
CA CYS A 199 5.82 -28.82 23.21
C CYS A 199 4.53 -28.65 24.06
N LYS A 200 4.54 -27.80 25.07
CA LYS A 200 3.37 -27.51 25.91
C LYS A 200 3.06 -26.03 25.93
N ALA A 201 1.80 -25.69 25.84
CA ALA A 201 1.27 -24.37 26.13
C ALA A 201 -0.06 -24.51 26.84
N ASP A 202 -0.33 -23.65 27.80
CA ASP A 202 -1.56 -23.66 28.60
C ASP A 202 -2.65 -22.80 27.91
N TRP A 203 -2.25 -21.78 27.20
CA TRP A 203 -3.15 -20.87 26.48
C TRP A 203 -2.56 -20.44 25.14
N VAL A 204 -3.47 -20.22 24.19
CA VAL A 204 -3.19 -19.62 22.88
C VAL A 204 -4.10 -18.41 22.72
N ILE A 205 -3.50 -17.24 22.58
CA ILE A 205 -4.21 -15.96 22.48
C ILE A 205 -3.99 -15.38 21.09
N GLY A 206 -5.08 -14.99 20.43
CA GLY A 206 -5.03 -14.15 19.26
C GLY A 206 -5.45 -12.73 19.64
N ILE A 207 -4.56 -11.73 19.46
CA ILE A 207 -4.92 -10.33 19.60
C ILE A 207 -5.40 -9.83 18.26
N GLY A 208 -6.71 -9.66 18.14
CA GLY A 208 -7.40 -9.35 16.89
C GLY A 208 -7.48 -7.85 16.58
N PHE A 209 -8.06 -7.59 15.42
CA PHE A 209 -8.34 -6.27 14.92
C PHE A 209 -9.68 -6.32 14.16
N ALA A 210 -10.79 -6.24 14.91
CA ALA A 210 -12.12 -6.52 14.40
C ALA A 210 -12.60 -5.47 13.36
N GLU A 211 -12.25 -4.20 13.55
CA GLU A 211 -12.62 -3.13 12.62
C GLU A 211 -12.04 -3.33 11.21
N ALA A 212 -10.87 -3.99 11.10
CA ALA A 212 -10.26 -4.32 9.81
C ALA A 212 -10.97 -5.46 9.06
N GLY A 213 -12.00 -6.07 9.67
CA GLY A 213 -12.89 -7.03 9.05
C GLY A 213 -12.37 -8.46 9.01
N SER A 214 -13.21 -9.33 8.41
CA SER A 214 -12.98 -10.77 8.37
C SER A 214 -11.70 -11.16 7.62
N PHE A 215 -11.35 -10.41 6.60
CA PHE A 215 -10.16 -10.66 5.78
C PHE A 215 -8.87 -10.51 6.59
N VAL A 216 -8.72 -9.43 7.35
CA VAL A 216 -7.57 -9.21 8.25
C VAL A 216 -7.62 -10.14 9.48
N GLN A 217 -8.81 -10.42 10.00
CA GLN A 217 -9.01 -11.37 11.09
C GLN A 217 -8.56 -12.80 10.74
N SER A 218 -8.41 -13.13 9.45
CA SER A 218 -7.88 -14.43 9.03
C SER A 218 -6.43 -14.67 9.46
N ARG A 219 -5.65 -13.62 9.82
CA ARG A 219 -4.32 -13.74 10.47
C ARG A 219 -4.41 -14.58 11.74
N ILE A 220 -5.39 -14.29 12.58
CA ILE A 220 -5.56 -15.03 13.84
C ILE A 220 -6.05 -16.44 13.59
N ALA A 221 -6.90 -16.65 12.56
CA ALA A 221 -7.34 -17.99 12.18
C ALA A 221 -6.16 -18.84 11.68
N GLY A 222 -5.32 -18.27 10.80
CA GLY A 222 -4.10 -18.92 10.32
C GLY A 222 -3.13 -19.26 11.45
N ALA A 223 -2.90 -18.32 12.39
CA ALA A 223 -2.03 -18.55 13.53
C ALA A 223 -2.53 -19.71 14.42
N PHE A 224 -3.83 -19.76 14.68
CA PHE A 224 -4.41 -20.86 15.42
C PHE A 224 -4.26 -22.20 14.70
N GLU A 225 -4.40 -22.21 13.36
CA GLU A 225 -4.21 -23.42 12.56
C GLU A 225 -2.77 -23.90 12.59
N GLY A 226 -1.79 -23.01 12.38
CA GLY A 226 -0.36 -23.34 12.45
C GLY A 226 0.06 -23.88 13.81
N ILE A 227 -0.56 -23.40 14.91
CA ILE A 227 -0.32 -23.94 16.26
C ILE A 227 -1.00 -25.32 16.42
N ARG A 228 -2.27 -25.48 16.00
CA ARG A 228 -3.00 -26.75 16.15
C ARG A 228 -2.34 -27.89 15.42
N GLU A 229 -1.85 -27.66 14.24
CA GLU A 229 -1.17 -28.67 13.44
C GLU A 229 0.06 -29.24 14.17
N ARG A 230 0.83 -28.37 14.85
CA ARG A 230 2.08 -28.74 15.54
C ARG A 230 1.91 -29.12 17.00
N LEU A 231 0.87 -28.62 17.63
CA LEU A 231 0.55 -28.85 19.04
C LEU A 231 -0.91 -29.35 19.20
N PRO A 232 -1.26 -30.49 18.59
CA PRO A 232 -2.65 -30.97 18.57
C PRO A 232 -3.18 -31.32 19.96
N GLY A 233 -2.33 -31.42 20.98
CA GLY A 233 -2.72 -31.70 22.36
C GLY A 233 -3.30 -30.51 23.12
N ILE A 234 -3.32 -29.30 22.55
CA ILE A 234 -3.90 -28.12 23.21
C ILE A 234 -5.42 -28.15 23.00
N PRO A 235 -6.24 -28.19 24.09
CA PRO A 235 -7.70 -28.20 23.97
C PRO A 235 -8.25 -26.95 23.27
N ALA A 236 -9.36 -27.10 22.56
CA ALA A 236 -9.97 -26.01 21.78
C ALA A 236 -10.40 -24.81 22.65
N ASP A 237 -10.82 -25.05 23.90
CA ASP A 237 -11.20 -24.02 24.88
C ASP A 237 -10.01 -23.18 25.39
N ARG A 238 -8.79 -23.55 25.02
CA ARG A 238 -7.57 -22.81 25.33
C ARG A 238 -7.19 -21.79 24.27
N PHE A 239 -7.87 -21.79 23.12
CA PHE A 239 -7.70 -20.82 22.06
C PHE A 239 -8.68 -19.67 22.26
N LEU A 240 -8.19 -18.49 22.61
CA LEU A 240 -9.00 -17.32 22.90
C LEU A 240 -8.65 -16.17 21.95
N ARG A 241 -9.66 -15.41 21.56
CA ARG A 241 -9.47 -14.14 20.85
C ARG A 241 -9.72 -12.98 21.79
N LEU A 242 -8.79 -12.04 21.82
CA LEU A 242 -8.91 -10.76 22.53
C LEU A 242 -8.88 -9.64 21.49
N GLU A 243 -9.59 -8.56 21.76
CA GLU A 243 -9.63 -7.43 20.86
C GLU A 243 -8.57 -6.39 21.21
N GLY A 244 -7.68 -6.09 20.26
CA GLY A 244 -6.57 -5.15 20.42
C GLY A 244 -6.69 -3.89 19.55
N ARG A 245 -7.66 -3.85 18.63
CA ARG A 245 -7.87 -2.75 17.68
C ARG A 245 -6.64 -2.37 16.85
N GLY A 246 -5.69 -3.29 16.70
CA GLY A 246 -4.41 -3.03 16.06
C GLY A 246 -3.49 -2.07 16.83
N MET A 247 -3.84 -1.68 18.06
CA MET A 247 -3.18 -0.62 18.83
C MET A 247 -2.53 -1.14 20.12
N ARG A 248 -1.36 -0.58 20.46
CA ARG A 248 -0.58 -0.94 21.65
C ARG A 248 -1.38 -0.85 22.95
N HIS A 249 -2.07 0.30 23.17
CA HIS A 249 -2.80 0.56 24.42
C HIS A 249 -3.96 -0.43 24.65
N HIS A 250 -4.79 -0.65 23.62
CA HIS A 250 -5.94 -1.56 23.72
C HIS A 250 -5.47 -3.01 23.94
N SER A 251 -4.44 -3.42 23.22
CA SER A 251 -3.85 -4.76 23.36
C SER A 251 -3.24 -4.97 24.75
N ALA A 252 -2.61 -3.92 25.32
CA ALA A 252 -2.08 -3.97 26.68
C ALA A 252 -3.20 -4.14 27.72
N LEU A 253 -4.30 -3.42 27.60
CA LEU A 253 -5.46 -3.55 28.49
C LEU A 253 -6.09 -4.95 28.42
N ALA A 254 -6.34 -5.45 27.20
CA ALA A 254 -6.94 -6.76 27.00
C ALA A 254 -6.05 -7.89 27.55
N MET A 255 -4.75 -7.81 27.31
CA MET A 255 -3.80 -8.82 27.82
C MET A 255 -3.62 -8.70 29.33
N ALA A 256 -3.59 -7.51 29.91
CA ALA A 256 -3.50 -7.31 31.35
C ALA A 256 -4.71 -7.92 32.09
N GLU A 257 -5.92 -7.78 31.54
CA GLU A 257 -7.13 -8.40 32.08
C GLU A 257 -7.03 -9.94 32.04
N PHE A 258 -6.61 -10.51 30.90
CA PHE A 258 -6.37 -11.94 30.75
C PHE A 258 -5.36 -12.44 31.78
N LEU A 259 -4.20 -11.79 31.90
CA LEU A 259 -3.12 -12.21 32.82
C LEU A 259 -3.54 -12.12 34.30
N ARG A 260 -4.34 -11.12 34.67
CA ARG A 260 -4.86 -10.94 36.04
C ARG A 260 -5.77 -12.09 36.47
N SER A 261 -6.54 -12.64 35.53
CA SER A 261 -7.45 -13.75 35.80
C SER A 261 -6.79 -15.13 35.80
N ARG A 262 -5.47 -15.20 35.58
CA ARG A 262 -4.71 -16.47 35.48
C ARG A 262 -3.52 -16.47 36.38
N ARG A 263 -3.20 -17.67 36.98
CA ARG A 263 -2.01 -17.84 37.81
C ARG A 263 -0.72 -17.64 37.02
N LYS A 264 0.36 -17.25 37.68
CA LYS A 264 1.70 -17.16 37.08
C LYS A 264 2.25 -18.56 36.75
N GLY A 265 3.19 -18.63 35.82
CA GLY A 265 3.84 -19.85 35.37
C GLY A 265 3.03 -20.67 34.37
N LEU A 266 1.94 -20.13 33.82
CA LEU A 266 1.22 -20.73 32.70
C LEU A 266 1.77 -20.22 31.38
N HIS A 267 2.24 -21.12 30.53
CA HIS A 267 2.81 -20.79 29.23
C HIS A 267 1.74 -20.35 28.27
N THR A 268 1.89 -19.16 27.69
CA THR A 268 0.91 -18.53 26.81
C THR A 268 1.56 -18.16 25.47
N LEU A 269 1.05 -18.72 24.38
CA LEU A 269 1.41 -18.34 23.02
C LEU A 269 0.50 -17.19 22.54
N VAL A 270 1.07 -16.14 22.00
CA VAL A 270 0.31 -14.96 21.56
C VAL A 270 0.63 -14.62 20.10
N ALA A 271 -0.37 -14.72 19.24
CA ALA A 271 -0.33 -14.19 17.88
C ALA A 271 -0.99 -12.81 17.87
N ALA A 272 -0.26 -11.77 17.56
CA ALA A 272 -0.77 -10.41 17.48
C ALA A 272 -1.00 -10.00 16.01
N ALA A 273 -2.13 -9.37 15.73
CA ALA A 273 -2.48 -8.94 14.38
C ALA A 273 -1.55 -7.85 13.81
N THR A 274 -0.89 -7.08 14.68
CA THR A 274 0.11 -6.05 14.35
C THR A 274 1.23 -6.04 15.35
N ASP A 275 2.36 -5.45 15.01
CA ASP A 275 3.48 -5.24 15.94
C ASP A 275 3.14 -4.26 17.06
N SER A 276 2.31 -3.24 16.78
CA SER A 276 1.79 -2.36 17.83
C SER A 276 1.00 -3.14 18.88
N SER A 277 0.22 -4.14 18.47
CA SER A 277 -0.47 -5.05 19.38
C SER A 277 0.51 -5.95 20.14
N ALA A 278 1.55 -6.45 19.47
CA ALA A 278 2.59 -7.27 20.11
C ALA A 278 3.32 -6.51 21.24
N LEU A 279 3.66 -5.24 20.99
CA LEU A 279 4.24 -4.35 22.01
C LEU A 279 3.29 -4.15 23.20
N GLY A 280 2.00 -3.99 22.96
CA GLY A 280 0.99 -3.90 24.01
C GLY A 280 0.93 -5.15 24.89
N VAL A 281 1.01 -6.33 24.27
CA VAL A 281 1.08 -7.61 24.99
C VAL A 281 2.35 -7.68 25.84
N LEU A 282 3.50 -7.27 25.29
CA LEU A 282 4.78 -7.23 25.99
C LEU A 282 4.72 -6.30 27.20
N ASP A 283 4.15 -5.10 27.05
CA ASP A 283 3.96 -4.14 28.16
C ASP A 283 3.13 -4.75 29.30
N ALA A 284 2.03 -5.41 28.97
CA ALA A 284 1.18 -6.08 29.96
C ALA A 284 1.92 -7.23 30.66
N ALA A 285 2.66 -8.03 29.91
CA ALA A 285 3.43 -9.16 30.45
C ALA A 285 4.55 -8.68 31.43
N ARG A 286 5.28 -7.63 31.03
CA ARG A 286 6.30 -6.97 31.86
C ARG A 286 5.70 -6.38 33.13
N SER A 287 4.63 -5.62 33.01
CA SER A 287 3.94 -5.01 34.17
C SER A 287 3.41 -6.03 35.15
N ALA A 288 3.01 -7.22 34.67
CA ALA A 288 2.57 -8.33 35.52
C ALA A 288 3.74 -9.18 36.10
N GLY A 289 4.99 -8.90 35.68
CA GLY A 289 6.15 -9.73 36.02
C GLY A 289 6.02 -11.15 35.48
N ARG A 290 5.55 -11.30 34.25
CA ARG A 290 5.22 -12.58 33.59
C ARG A 290 5.79 -12.67 32.16
N GLU A 291 6.80 -11.87 31.82
CA GLU A 291 7.41 -11.89 30.49
C GLU A 291 7.91 -13.29 30.10
N GLN A 292 8.43 -14.06 31.08
CA GLN A 292 8.93 -15.43 30.85
C GLN A 292 7.80 -16.48 30.61
N ASP A 293 6.56 -16.12 30.93
CA ASP A 293 5.40 -16.99 30.75
C ASP A 293 4.82 -16.86 29.32
N VAL A 294 5.26 -15.87 28.49
CA VAL A 294 4.64 -15.49 27.24
C VAL A 294 5.63 -15.59 26.10
N ALA A 295 5.17 -16.08 24.94
CA ALA A 295 5.88 -15.94 23.66
C ALA A 295 4.95 -15.24 22.66
N ILE A 296 5.46 -14.20 21.99
CA ILE A 296 4.68 -13.28 21.17
C ILE A 296 5.25 -13.27 19.75
N VAL A 297 4.38 -13.36 18.74
CA VAL A 297 4.72 -13.07 17.35
C VAL A 297 3.81 -11.97 16.84
N GLY A 298 4.42 -10.91 16.29
CA GLY A 298 3.75 -9.78 15.69
C GLY A 298 3.69 -9.85 14.15
N GLN A 299 3.29 -8.74 13.56
CA GLN A 299 3.22 -8.53 12.11
C GLN A 299 3.70 -7.11 11.84
N ASP A 300 4.42 -6.86 10.74
CA ASP A 300 4.88 -5.59 10.16
C ASP A 300 6.39 -5.35 10.26
N CYS A 301 7.10 -5.92 11.24
CA CYS A 301 8.54 -5.72 11.49
C CYS A 301 8.93 -4.26 11.72
N ILE A 302 8.14 -3.53 12.54
CA ILE A 302 8.49 -2.15 12.89
C ILE A 302 9.79 -2.10 13.72
N PRO A 303 10.58 -0.98 13.66
CA PRO A 303 11.89 -0.89 14.29
C PRO A 303 11.89 -1.26 15.80
N GLU A 304 10.90 -0.81 16.56
CA GLU A 304 10.80 -1.08 18.00
C GLU A 304 10.66 -2.59 18.29
N VAL A 305 9.89 -3.32 17.48
CA VAL A 305 9.73 -4.78 17.61
C VAL A 305 11.01 -5.50 17.20
N LEU A 306 11.68 -5.06 16.14
CA LEU A 306 12.98 -5.63 15.76
C LEU A 306 14.01 -5.47 16.88
N ASP A 307 14.00 -4.35 17.60
CA ASP A 307 14.87 -4.11 18.75
C ASP A 307 14.50 -5.03 19.93
N GLU A 308 13.22 -5.27 20.18
CA GLU A 308 12.79 -6.21 21.21
C GLU A 308 13.17 -7.67 20.88
N ILE A 309 13.10 -8.05 19.59
CA ILE A 309 13.59 -9.37 19.12
C ILE A 309 15.10 -9.50 19.35
N ARG A 310 15.90 -8.46 19.01
CA ARG A 310 17.36 -8.46 19.25
C ARG A 310 17.73 -8.56 20.72
N LYS A 311 16.96 -7.94 21.61
CA LYS A 311 17.14 -8.01 23.07
C LYS A 311 16.76 -9.38 23.66
N GLY A 312 16.11 -10.25 22.90
CA GLY A 312 15.64 -11.54 23.41
C GLY A 312 14.45 -11.42 24.36
N SER A 313 13.55 -10.47 24.13
CA SER A 313 12.31 -10.31 24.89
C SER A 313 11.31 -11.43 24.61
N ALA A 314 10.10 -11.34 25.20
CA ALA A 314 9.02 -12.27 24.88
C ALA A 314 8.52 -12.17 23.43
N ILE A 315 8.86 -11.11 22.68
CA ILE A 315 8.60 -11.05 21.24
C ILE A 315 9.69 -11.86 20.53
N ILE A 316 9.33 -13.08 20.12
CA ILE A 316 10.25 -14.05 19.50
C ILE A 316 10.40 -13.86 17.99
N GLY A 317 9.53 -13.11 17.36
CA GLY A 317 9.55 -12.81 15.95
C GLY A 317 8.40 -11.93 15.50
N SER A 318 8.49 -11.50 14.26
CA SER A 318 7.44 -10.78 13.54
C SER A 318 7.41 -11.21 12.08
N ILE A 319 6.25 -11.11 11.43
CA ILE A 319 6.12 -11.40 10.00
C ILE A 319 6.26 -10.08 9.23
N SER A 320 7.31 -9.98 8.42
CA SER A 320 7.54 -8.82 7.54
C SER A 320 6.65 -8.91 6.32
N HIS A 321 6.00 -7.81 6.00
CA HIS A 321 5.24 -7.60 4.77
C HIS A 321 6.02 -6.79 3.74
N GLU A 322 7.30 -6.49 3.99
CA GLU A 322 8.20 -5.77 3.09
C GLU A 322 7.59 -4.44 2.60
N ALA A 323 7.24 -3.55 3.53
CA ALA A 323 6.60 -2.25 3.26
C ALA A 323 7.30 -1.45 2.14
N GLU A 324 8.62 -1.57 2.06
CA GLU A 324 9.47 -0.97 1.02
C GLU A 324 9.16 -1.49 -0.39
N SER A 325 8.59 -2.68 -0.51
CA SER A 325 8.22 -3.29 -1.79
C SER A 325 6.85 -2.82 -2.32
N TYR A 326 6.03 -2.20 -1.46
CA TYR A 326 4.68 -1.75 -1.81
C TYR A 326 4.69 -0.72 -2.92
N GLY A 327 5.49 0.34 -2.77
CA GLY A 327 5.54 1.45 -3.72
C GLY A 327 5.82 1.01 -5.16
N PRO A 328 6.97 0.36 -5.46
CA PRO A 328 7.29 -0.08 -6.80
C PRO A 328 6.20 -0.97 -7.42
N ARG A 329 5.65 -1.89 -6.64
CA ARG A 329 4.63 -2.84 -7.10
C ARG A 329 3.27 -2.17 -7.33
N LEU A 330 2.83 -1.28 -6.42
CA LEU A 330 1.59 -0.52 -6.54
C LEU A 330 1.62 0.44 -7.73
N ILE A 331 2.74 1.13 -7.94
CA ILE A 331 2.91 2.03 -9.08
C ILE A 331 2.91 1.25 -10.40
N GLN A 332 3.60 0.11 -10.47
CA GLN A 332 3.55 -0.77 -11.65
C GLN A 332 2.13 -1.30 -11.92
N LEU A 333 1.42 -1.74 -10.87
CA LEU A 333 0.04 -2.20 -10.96
C LEU A 333 -0.88 -1.10 -11.46
N GLY A 334 -0.77 0.11 -10.90
CA GLY A 334 -1.54 1.27 -11.34
C GLY A 334 -1.29 1.63 -12.79
N ILE A 335 -0.02 1.63 -13.24
CA ILE A 335 0.33 1.86 -14.66
C ILE A 335 -0.28 0.78 -15.57
N ALA A 336 -0.25 -0.49 -15.16
CA ALA A 336 -0.84 -1.60 -15.92
C ALA A 336 -2.36 -1.40 -16.08
N ILE A 337 -3.06 -1.05 -15.00
CA ILE A 337 -4.50 -0.73 -15.01
C ILE A 337 -4.78 0.44 -15.96
N MET A 338 -4.02 1.54 -15.86
CA MET A 338 -4.20 2.73 -16.72
C MET A 338 -3.93 2.46 -18.20
N ARG A 339 -3.14 1.44 -18.52
CA ARG A 339 -2.91 0.95 -19.89
C ARG A 339 -3.96 -0.04 -20.38
N GLY A 340 -4.98 -0.34 -19.57
CA GLY A 340 -6.02 -1.31 -19.91
C GLY A 340 -5.53 -2.77 -19.92
N GLN A 341 -4.41 -3.07 -19.25
CA GLN A 341 -3.91 -4.43 -19.13
C GLN A 341 -4.74 -5.23 -18.13
N THR A 342 -4.96 -6.49 -18.41
CA THR A 342 -5.59 -7.41 -17.45
C THR A 342 -4.65 -7.66 -16.28
N VAL A 343 -5.11 -7.37 -15.06
CA VAL A 343 -4.38 -7.61 -13.82
C VAL A 343 -5.15 -8.61 -12.94
N PRO A 344 -4.46 -9.41 -12.12
CA PRO A 344 -5.14 -10.26 -11.14
C PRO A 344 -5.99 -9.42 -10.18
N PRO A 345 -7.18 -9.90 -9.77
CA PRO A 345 -8.02 -9.17 -8.80
C PRO A 345 -7.37 -9.08 -7.42
N TYR A 346 -6.53 -10.06 -7.06
CA TYR A 346 -5.74 -10.10 -5.82
C TYR A 346 -4.27 -10.17 -6.15
N ASN A 347 -3.48 -9.26 -5.57
CA ASN A 347 -2.04 -9.16 -5.75
C ASN A 347 -1.38 -9.23 -4.37
N TYR A 348 -0.96 -10.42 -3.98
CA TYR A 348 -0.38 -10.66 -2.66
C TYR A 348 1.08 -10.23 -2.59
N VAL A 349 1.45 -9.56 -1.49
CA VAL A 349 2.84 -9.30 -1.15
C VAL A 349 3.49 -10.58 -0.65
N LYS A 350 4.81 -10.66 -0.81
CA LYS A 350 5.59 -11.69 -0.12
C LYS A 350 5.71 -11.30 1.35
N HIS A 351 5.78 -12.29 2.21
CA HIS A 351 6.07 -12.08 3.62
C HIS A 351 7.23 -12.97 4.05
N ARG A 352 7.86 -12.59 5.13
CA ARG A 352 9.05 -13.26 5.65
C ARG A 352 9.02 -13.29 7.17
N VAL A 353 9.33 -14.44 7.74
CA VAL A 353 9.48 -14.62 9.18
C VAL A 353 10.78 -13.99 9.63
N VAL A 354 10.72 -13.02 10.54
CA VAL A 354 11.86 -12.34 11.13
C VAL A 354 11.99 -12.76 12.61
N THR A 355 13.18 -13.27 12.94
CA THR A 355 13.56 -13.73 14.29
C THR A 355 14.94 -13.19 14.64
N ALA A 356 15.40 -13.42 15.87
CA ALA A 356 16.78 -13.06 16.25
C ALA A 356 17.83 -13.70 15.34
N ALA A 357 17.61 -14.95 14.91
CA ALA A 357 18.54 -15.66 14.03
C ALA A 357 18.62 -15.01 12.63
N THR A 358 17.47 -14.66 12.04
CA THR A 358 17.44 -14.02 10.71
C THR A 358 18.04 -12.61 10.74
N LEU A 359 17.86 -11.86 11.84
CA LEU A 359 18.46 -10.54 12.01
C LEU A 359 19.98 -10.57 12.14
N GLN A 360 20.54 -11.62 12.76
CA GLN A 360 21.99 -11.81 12.82
C GLN A 360 22.59 -12.16 11.46
N SER A 361 21.93 -13.03 10.69
CA SER A 361 22.40 -13.40 9.34
C SER A 361 22.43 -12.20 8.39
N SER A 362 21.41 -11.33 8.43
CA SER A 362 21.34 -10.13 7.58
C SER A 362 22.41 -9.08 7.96
N ALA A 363 22.80 -8.98 9.23
CA ALA A 363 23.88 -8.10 9.67
C ALA A 363 25.25 -8.55 9.16
N GLY A 364 25.51 -9.86 9.15
CA GLY A 364 26.76 -10.43 8.65
C GLY A 364 26.91 -10.28 7.12
N GLU A 365 25.81 -10.34 6.36
CA GLU A 365 25.84 -10.11 4.92
C GLU A 365 26.12 -8.64 4.55
N ALA A 366 25.65 -7.69 5.36
CA ALA A 366 25.91 -6.26 5.16
C ALA A 366 27.38 -5.89 5.47
N GLU A 367 27.99 -6.47 6.51
CA GLU A 367 29.41 -6.22 6.83
C GLU A 367 30.38 -6.78 5.79
N VAL A 368 30.02 -7.92 5.14
CA VAL A 368 30.85 -8.50 4.07
C VAL A 368 30.79 -7.71 2.76
N ALA A 369 29.70 -6.93 2.57
CA ALA A 369 29.52 -6.10 1.35
C ALA A 369 30.23 -4.71 1.46
N GLU A 370 30.67 -4.29 2.64
CA GLU A 370 31.35 -3.02 2.88
C GLU A 370 32.88 -3.13 3.02
N GLU A 371 33.50 -4.33 2.92
CA GLU A 371 34.97 -4.40 2.84
C GLU A 371 35.45 -3.95 1.45
N PRO A 372 36.15 -2.82 1.34
CA PRO A 372 36.69 -2.35 0.07
C PRO A 372 37.87 -3.26 -0.38
N ALA A 373 37.84 -3.69 -1.63
CA ALA A 373 38.90 -4.41 -2.30
C ALA A 373 40.14 -3.53 -2.55
#